data_a5ef5649c8502e2e6485817e51805b5d
#
_entry.id   a5ef5649c8502e2e6485817e51805b5d
#
_cell.length_a   1.000
_cell.length_b   1.000
_cell.length_c   1.000
_cell.angle_alpha   90.00
_cell.angle_beta   90.00
_cell.angle_gamma   90.00
#
_symmetry.space_group_name_H-M   'P 1'
#
loop_
_entity.id
_entity.type
_entity.pdbx_description
1 polymer ?
#
loop_
_entity_poly.entity_id
_entity_poly.type
_entity_poly.pdbx_seq_one_letter_code
_entity_poly.pdbx_strand_id
1 'polypeptide(L)'
;MEVNEEKRQKFMENAGKRVNNVMHDIQILEPMARSNVYDFTREDVEEMFTAMQEALDSAKEEYIKKFEGKAKAEKKVFTFG
;
A
#
# COMPACT_ATOMS: atom_id res chain seq x y z
N MET A 1 -11.50 -6.60 -19.11
CA MET A 1 -10.10 -6.63 -19.41
C MET A 1 -9.51 -7.99 -19.19
N GLU A 2 -8.75 -8.43 -20.15
CA GLU A 2 -8.18 -9.76 -20.06
C GLU A 2 -6.87 -9.75 -19.32
N VAL A 3 -6.67 -10.75 -18.51
CA VAL A 3 -5.46 -10.87 -17.73
C VAL A 3 -4.55 -11.89 -18.39
N ASN A 4 -3.33 -11.49 -18.63
CA ASN A 4 -2.33 -12.39 -19.17
C ASN A 4 -1.80 -13.22 -18.01
N GLU A 5 -1.99 -14.52 -18.09
CA GLU A 5 -1.63 -15.42 -16.99
C GLU A 5 -0.15 -15.39 -16.65
N GLU A 6 0.68 -15.32 -17.66
CA GLU A 6 2.12 -15.26 -17.43
C GLU A 6 2.53 -14.01 -16.68
N LYS A 7 1.98 -12.90 -17.10
CA LYS A 7 2.29 -11.63 -16.46
C LYS A 7 1.70 -11.57 -15.05
N ARG A 8 0.53 -12.16 -14.89
CA ARG A 8 -0.10 -12.18 -13.59
C ARG A 8 0.72 -13.03 -12.62
N GLN A 9 1.21 -14.16 -13.08
CA GLN A 9 2.03 -15.03 -12.27
C GLN A 9 3.29 -14.31 -11.82
N LYS A 10 3.92 -13.62 -12.74
CA LYS A 10 5.10 -12.83 -12.45
C LYS A 10 4.80 -11.77 -11.40
N PHE A 11 3.67 -11.11 -11.56
CA PHE A 11 3.28 -10.08 -10.62
C PHE A 11 3.08 -10.67 -9.24
N MET A 12 2.37 -11.79 -9.16
CA MET A 12 2.10 -12.41 -7.87
C MET A 12 3.38 -12.82 -7.15
N GLU A 13 4.34 -13.34 -7.89
CA GLU A 13 5.61 -13.73 -7.29
C GLU A 13 6.38 -12.52 -6.79
N ASN A 14 6.48 -11.50 -7.61
CA ASN A 14 7.27 -10.34 -7.25
C ASN A 14 6.59 -9.47 -6.22
N ALA A 15 5.31 -9.21 -6.39
CA ALA A 15 4.57 -8.41 -5.45
C ALA A 15 4.42 -9.12 -4.11
N GLY A 16 4.26 -10.45 -4.17
CA GLY A 16 4.16 -11.22 -2.94
C GLY A 16 5.38 -11.09 -2.06
N LYS A 17 6.55 -11.14 -2.69
CA LYS A 17 7.79 -10.98 -1.94
C LYS A 17 7.86 -9.60 -1.29
N ARG A 18 7.50 -8.60 -2.05
CA ARG A 18 7.58 -7.24 -1.52
C ARG A 18 6.58 -6.98 -0.42
N VAL A 19 5.38 -7.51 -0.59
CA VAL A 19 4.37 -7.37 0.45
C VAL A 19 4.84 -8.03 1.74
N ASN A 20 5.42 -9.21 1.60
CA ASN A 20 5.94 -9.91 2.79
C ASN A 20 7.06 -9.12 3.45
N ASN A 21 7.91 -8.49 2.66
CA ASN A 21 8.98 -7.68 3.21
C ASN A 21 8.44 -6.47 3.95
N VAL A 22 7.43 -5.84 3.36
CA VAL A 22 6.81 -4.68 4.00
C VAL A 22 6.15 -5.08 5.30
N MET A 23 5.42 -6.19 5.30
CA MET A 23 4.76 -6.65 6.50
C MET A 23 5.77 -7.02 7.59
N HIS A 24 6.86 -7.63 7.18
CA HIS A 24 7.91 -7.98 8.12
C HIS A 24 8.51 -6.72 8.76
N ASP A 25 8.77 -5.71 7.95
CA ASP A 25 9.34 -4.48 8.45
C ASP A 25 8.38 -3.78 9.41
N ILE A 26 7.10 -3.82 9.09
CA ILE A 26 6.10 -3.24 9.97
C ILE A 26 6.05 -4.02 11.28
N GLN A 27 6.14 -5.33 11.20
CA GLN A 27 6.08 -6.19 12.38
C GLN A 27 7.25 -5.94 13.34
N ILE A 28 8.38 -5.55 12.79
CA ILE A 28 9.54 -5.25 13.63
C ILE A 28 9.31 -4.04 14.50
N LEU A 29 8.40 -3.15 14.10
CA LEU A 29 8.09 -1.98 14.90
C LEU A 29 7.38 -2.32 16.21
N GLU A 30 6.69 -3.46 16.25
CA GLU A 30 5.95 -3.82 17.45
C GLU A 30 6.81 -4.02 18.67
N PRO A 31 7.87 -4.86 18.61
CA PRO A 31 8.71 -5.02 19.80
C PRO A 31 9.44 -3.74 20.19
N MET A 32 9.67 -2.85 19.25
CA MET A 32 10.29 -1.57 19.58
C MET A 32 9.43 -0.76 20.52
N ALA A 33 8.11 -0.90 20.39
CA ALA A 33 7.19 -0.17 21.24
C ALA A 33 7.28 -0.64 22.70
N ARG A 34 7.71 -1.88 22.89
CA ARG A 34 7.79 -2.46 24.23
C ARG A 34 9.19 -2.39 24.83
N SER A 35 10.15 -1.88 24.07
CA SER A 35 11.53 -1.85 24.50
C SER A 35 11.77 -0.72 25.47
N ASN A 36 12.69 -0.95 26.41
CA ASN A 36 13.06 0.08 27.38
C ASN A 36 14.18 0.96 26.86
N VAL A 37 14.73 0.60 25.72
CA VAL A 37 15.85 1.34 25.16
C VAL A 37 15.41 2.55 24.37
N TYR A 38 14.16 2.60 23.97
CA TYR A 38 13.66 3.69 23.15
C TYR A 38 12.64 4.52 23.90
N ASP A 39 12.61 5.78 23.59
CA ASP A 39 11.61 6.66 24.14
C ASP A 39 10.95 7.40 22.97
N PHE A 40 9.67 7.66 23.10
CA PHE A 40 8.96 8.32 22.00
C PHE A 40 7.71 9.00 22.55
N THR A 41 7.25 9.99 21.82
CA THR A 41 6.03 10.70 22.20
C THR A 41 4.89 10.16 21.34
N ARG A 42 3.69 10.49 21.74
CA ARG A 42 2.53 10.13 20.97
C ARG A 42 2.58 10.79 19.59
N GLU A 43 3.10 12.00 19.54
CA GLU A 43 3.24 12.71 18.28
C GLU A 43 4.20 12.00 17.33
N ASP A 44 5.30 11.49 17.89
CA ASP A 44 6.25 10.73 17.07
C ASP A 44 5.56 9.54 16.43
N VAL A 45 4.75 8.85 17.21
CA VAL A 45 4.06 7.66 16.74
C VAL A 45 3.07 8.02 15.63
N GLU A 46 2.33 9.09 15.85
CA GLU A 46 1.35 9.50 14.85
C GLU A 46 2.01 9.95 13.57
N GLU A 47 3.14 10.60 13.68
CA GLU A 47 3.91 11.01 12.51
C GLU A 47 4.38 9.81 11.70
N MET A 48 4.93 8.83 12.41
CA MET A 48 5.41 7.62 11.76
C MET A 48 4.30 6.91 11.00
N PHE A 49 3.19 6.70 11.65
CA PHE A 49 2.12 5.93 11.04
C PHE A 49 1.40 6.71 9.95
N THR A 50 1.31 8.02 10.09
CA THR A 50 0.74 8.84 9.03
C THR A 50 1.62 8.76 7.78
N ALA A 51 2.92 8.84 7.97
CA ALA A 51 3.84 8.77 6.84
C ALA A 51 3.74 7.43 6.12
N MET A 52 3.66 6.34 6.91
CA MET A 52 3.53 5.02 6.31
C MET A 52 2.20 4.86 5.60
N GLN A 53 1.15 5.41 6.19
CA GLN A 53 -0.17 5.31 5.59
C GLN A 53 -0.23 6.08 4.27
N GLU A 54 0.39 7.24 4.24
CA GLU A 54 0.44 8.03 3.02
C GLU A 54 1.21 7.32 1.92
N ALA A 55 2.32 6.69 2.29
CA ALA A 55 3.10 5.93 1.32
C ALA A 55 2.29 4.75 0.80
N LEU A 56 1.58 4.09 1.69
CA LEU A 56 0.76 2.97 1.32
C LEU A 56 -0.37 3.40 0.38
N ASP A 57 -1.03 4.49 0.73
CA ASP A 57 -2.12 5.01 -0.07
C ASP A 57 -1.64 5.44 -1.45
N SER A 58 -0.47 6.05 -1.50
CA SER A 58 0.10 6.51 -2.75
C SER A 58 0.40 5.33 -3.68
N ALA A 59 0.96 4.28 -3.12
CA ALA A 59 1.25 3.08 -3.90
C ALA A 59 -0.03 2.44 -4.41
N LYS A 60 -1.02 2.35 -3.54
CA LYS A 60 -2.29 1.77 -3.90
C LYS A 60 -2.96 2.55 -5.02
N GLU A 61 -2.82 3.86 -4.97
CA GLU A 61 -3.41 4.72 -5.97
C GLU A 61 -2.89 4.45 -7.36
N GLU A 62 -1.62 4.07 -7.47
CA GLU A 62 -1.07 3.75 -8.77
C GLU A 62 -1.76 2.54 -9.39
N TYR A 63 -2.10 1.57 -8.56
CA TYR A 63 -2.84 0.42 -9.06
C TYR A 63 -4.27 0.78 -9.43
N ILE A 64 -4.88 1.59 -8.59
CA ILE A 64 -6.25 2.03 -8.83
C ILE A 64 -6.35 2.81 -10.14
N LYS A 65 -5.39 3.67 -10.39
CA LYS A 65 -5.36 4.44 -11.63
C LYS A 65 -5.33 3.54 -12.84
N LYS A 66 -4.62 2.45 -12.75
CA LYS A 66 -4.53 1.54 -13.87
C LYS A 66 -5.89 0.96 -14.22
N PHE A 67 -6.66 0.62 -13.19
CA PHE A 67 -7.99 0.10 -13.42
C PHE A 67 -8.93 1.19 -13.90
N GLU A 68 -8.85 2.34 -13.27
CA GLU A 68 -9.71 3.45 -13.63
C GLU A 68 -9.40 4.02 -14.99
N GLY A 69 -8.21 3.75 -15.47
CA GLY A 69 -7.86 4.14 -16.80
C GLY A 69 -8.85 3.61 -17.80
N LYS A 70 -9.39 2.42 -17.56
CA LYS A 70 -10.40 1.88 -18.39
C LYS A 70 -11.77 2.26 -17.94
N ALA A 71 -12.03 2.11 -16.69
CA ALA A 71 -13.33 2.42 -16.14
C ALA A 71 -13.64 3.88 -16.19
N LYS A 72 -12.66 4.68 -16.40
CA LYS A 72 -12.84 6.11 -16.41
C LYS A 72 -13.90 6.56 -17.38
N ALA A 73 -13.93 5.92 -18.51
CA ALA A 73 -14.93 6.27 -19.51
C ALA A 73 -16.32 6.07 -18.94
N GLU A 74 -16.50 4.98 -18.26
CA GLU A 74 -17.79 4.68 -17.66
C GLU A 74 -18.13 5.65 -16.57
N LYS A 75 -17.16 5.96 -15.75
CA LYS A 75 -17.39 6.87 -14.67
C LYS A 75 -17.77 8.25 -15.14
N LYS A 76 -17.20 8.63 -16.23
CA LYS A 76 -17.52 9.93 -16.76
C LYS A 76 -18.95 9.99 -17.14
N VAL A 77 -19.43 8.93 -17.73
CA VAL A 77 -20.80 8.86 -18.11
C VAL A 77 -21.68 8.89 -16.90
N PHE A 78 -21.21 8.18 -15.90
CA PHE A 78 -21.98 8.08 -14.70
C PHE A 78 -21.99 9.34 -13.91
N THR A 79 -20.96 10.08 -14.01
CA THR A 79 -20.78 11.24 -13.21
C THR A 79 -21.99 11.87 -12.70
N PHE A 80 -21.99 12.10 -11.49
CA PHE A 80 -23.07 12.70 -10.87
C PHE A 80 -23.26 14.04 -11.29
N GLY A 81 -22.61 14.46 -11.93
CA GLY A 81 -22.82 15.74 -12.37
C GLY A 81 -22.69 16.37 -12.77
#